data_f3dd5314098275b414c31803bc4f43df
#
_entry.id   f3dd5314098275b414c31803bc4f43df
#
_cell.length_a   1.000
_cell.length_b   1.000
_cell.length_c   1.000
_cell.angle_alpha   90.00
_cell.angle_beta   90.00
_cell.angle_gamma   90.00
#
_symmetry.space_group_name_H-M   'P 1'
#
loop_
_entity.id
_entity.type
_entity.pdbx_description
1 polymer ?
#
loop_
_entity_poly.entity_id
_entity_poly.type
_entity_poly.pdbx_seq_one_letter_code
_entity_poly.pdbx_strand_id
1 'polypeptide(L)'
;SARQMSAFRGMAEEFTTLRKLLATNTDIPVANTLKSLLESGNNAALYDLYRFRSALSACRSLGWQIGTCAWNDQLLSETLSRAQTGKRHILQLNSTRDTFSTTGRMLRPVAFSLIHPASLESSEVEDIFRDEGFILAHGRECSLNGSGRNMLSRILHVGHSGLPKAEWGIDHSNHL
;
A
#
# COMPACT_ATOMS: atom_id res chain seq x y z
N SER A 1 15.50 8.42 13.24
CA SER A 1 14.90 7.15 13.68
C SER A 1 14.59 6.26 12.49
N ALA A 2 14.38 4.94 12.71
CA ALA A 2 14.02 4.00 11.65
C ALA A 2 12.75 4.43 10.90
N ARG A 3 11.75 4.96 11.61
CA ARG A 3 10.50 5.49 11.03
C ARG A 3 10.74 6.70 10.12
N GLN A 4 11.67 7.59 10.46
CA GLN A 4 12.03 8.71 9.59
C GLN A 4 12.70 8.23 8.30
N MET A 5 13.62 7.27 8.40
CA MET A 5 14.27 6.67 7.22
C MET A 5 13.28 5.99 6.29
N SER A 6 12.29 5.31 6.85
CA SER A 6 11.20 4.69 6.13
C SER A 6 10.32 5.72 5.41
N ALA A 7 9.93 6.79 6.10
CA ALA A 7 9.15 7.87 5.53
C ALA A 7 9.89 8.59 4.38
N PHE A 8 11.21 8.79 4.49
CA PHE A 8 12.01 9.34 3.40
C PHE A 8 11.96 8.47 2.13
N ARG A 9 11.96 7.15 2.27
CA ARG A 9 11.76 6.25 1.12
C ARG A 9 10.39 6.46 0.47
N GLY A 10 9.34 6.70 1.26
CA GLY A 10 8.00 7.02 0.77
C GLY A 10 7.90 8.35 0.02
N MET A 11 8.89 9.24 0.13
CA MET A 11 8.96 10.52 -0.58
C MET A 11 9.76 10.47 -1.89
N ALA A 12 10.10 9.30 -2.40
CA ALA A 12 10.95 9.18 -3.59
C ALA A 12 10.37 9.88 -4.83
N GLU A 13 9.05 9.91 -4.97
CA GLU A 13 8.38 10.59 -6.09
C GLU A 13 8.53 12.11 -6.01
N GLU A 14 8.40 12.69 -4.80
CA GLU A 14 8.56 14.12 -4.55
C GLU A 14 10.00 14.55 -4.84
N PHE A 15 11.00 13.77 -4.41
CA PHE A 15 12.40 14.03 -4.73
C PHE A 15 12.70 13.92 -6.23
N THR A 16 12.09 12.97 -6.92
CA THR A 16 12.24 12.81 -8.37
C THR A 16 11.63 14.00 -9.11
N THR A 17 10.45 14.43 -8.70
CA THR A 17 9.79 15.63 -9.27
C THR A 17 10.62 16.88 -9.05
N LEU A 18 11.14 17.08 -7.83
CA LEU A 18 12.02 18.20 -7.56
C LEU A 18 13.27 18.19 -8.44
N ARG A 19 13.91 17.04 -8.59
CA ARG A 19 15.11 16.90 -9.44
C ARG A 19 14.81 17.33 -10.87
N LYS A 20 13.66 16.94 -11.41
CA LYS A 20 13.21 17.33 -12.76
C LYS A 20 12.99 18.85 -12.84
N LEU A 21 12.32 19.45 -11.86
CA LEU A 21 12.07 20.88 -11.81
C LEU A 21 13.37 21.68 -11.74
N LEU A 22 14.33 21.26 -10.91
CA LEU A 22 15.63 21.92 -10.80
C LEU A 22 16.46 21.80 -12.09
N ALA A 23 16.30 20.71 -12.84
CA ALA A 23 17.00 20.54 -14.12
C ALA A 23 16.41 21.39 -15.25
N THR A 24 15.12 21.75 -15.15
CA THR A 24 14.41 22.50 -16.21
C THR A 24 14.24 23.99 -15.92
N ASN A 25 14.43 24.44 -14.68
CA ASN A 25 14.17 25.81 -14.26
C ASN A 25 15.29 26.33 -13.36
N THR A 26 16.12 27.21 -13.90
CA THR A 26 17.29 27.81 -13.20
C THR A 26 16.91 28.88 -12.17
N ASP A 27 15.68 29.39 -12.19
CA ASP A 27 15.22 30.49 -11.33
C ASP A 27 14.57 30.04 -10.01
N ILE A 28 14.51 28.72 -9.77
CA ILE A 28 13.99 28.19 -8.50
C ILE A 28 15.01 28.47 -7.39
N PRO A 29 14.60 29.08 -6.25
CA PRO A 29 15.49 29.30 -5.12
C PRO A 29 15.82 27.96 -4.46
N VAL A 30 16.91 27.33 -4.91
CA VAL A 30 17.34 25.97 -4.51
C VAL A 30 17.42 25.81 -3.01
N ALA A 31 17.97 26.80 -2.31
CA ALA A 31 18.12 26.76 -0.86
C ALA A 31 16.77 26.66 -0.12
N ASN A 32 15.79 27.47 -0.53
CA ASN A 32 14.46 27.46 0.08
C ASN A 32 13.70 26.16 -0.23
N THR A 33 13.84 25.66 -1.45
CA THR A 33 13.21 24.41 -1.87
C THR A 33 13.80 23.21 -1.14
N LEU A 34 15.13 23.15 -0.97
CA LEU A 34 15.78 22.11 -0.18
C LEU A 34 15.40 22.20 1.31
N LYS A 35 15.33 23.41 1.87
CA LYS A 35 14.88 23.60 3.25
C LYS A 35 13.46 23.09 3.44
N SER A 36 12.53 23.44 2.58
CA SER A 36 11.14 22.98 2.61
C SER A 36 11.05 21.45 2.51
N LEU A 37 11.86 20.84 1.65
CA LEU A 37 11.92 19.38 1.54
C LEU A 37 12.49 18.69 2.79
N LEU A 38 13.51 19.26 3.38
CA LEU A 38 14.09 18.75 4.63
C LEU A 38 13.08 18.85 5.78
N GLU A 39 12.35 19.96 5.87
CA GLU A 39 11.27 20.12 6.85
C GLU A 39 10.14 19.11 6.60
N SER A 40 9.72 18.93 5.36
CA SER A 40 8.74 17.91 4.98
C SER A 40 9.25 16.50 5.28
N GLY A 41 10.52 16.21 5.02
CA GLY A 41 11.16 14.96 5.33
C GLY A 41 11.23 14.67 6.82
N ASN A 42 11.56 15.68 7.63
CA ASN A 42 11.56 15.55 9.09
C ASN A 42 10.16 15.23 9.64
N ASN A 43 9.13 15.73 9.00
CA ASN A 43 7.73 15.50 9.38
C ASN A 43 7.09 14.31 8.67
N ALA A 44 7.75 13.72 7.69
CA ALA A 44 7.19 12.65 6.86
C ALA A 44 6.75 11.41 7.67
N ALA A 45 7.44 11.13 8.78
CA ALA A 45 7.06 10.05 9.69
C ALA A 45 5.68 10.26 10.36
N LEU A 46 5.15 11.47 10.34
CA LEU A 46 3.82 11.82 10.85
C LEU A 46 2.72 11.62 9.79
N TYR A 47 3.10 11.48 8.53
CA TYR A 47 2.14 11.32 7.43
C TYR A 47 1.93 9.85 7.09
N ASP A 48 0.70 9.39 7.17
CA ASP A 48 0.31 8.02 6.87
C ASP A 48 0.65 7.64 5.43
N LEU A 49 0.47 8.55 4.48
CA LEU A 49 0.75 8.32 3.06
C LEU A 49 2.21 7.91 2.80
N TYR A 50 3.16 8.59 3.42
CA TYR A 50 4.58 8.27 3.21
C TYR A 50 4.98 6.96 3.86
N ARG A 51 4.43 6.65 5.03
CA ARG A 51 4.62 5.35 5.68
C ARG A 51 3.99 4.22 4.86
N PHE A 52 2.80 4.46 4.31
CA PHE A 52 2.11 3.53 3.44
C PHE A 52 2.90 3.23 2.16
N ARG A 53 3.38 4.27 1.47
CA ARG A 53 4.24 4.12 0.28
C ARG A 53 5.56 3.41 0.60
N SER A 54 6.14 3.67 1.76
CA SER A 54 7.34 2.99 2.24
C SER A 54 7.09 1.48 2.44
N ALA A 55 5.96 1.12 3.05
CA ALA A 55 5.56 -0.28 3.20
C ALA A 55 5.41 -0.98 1.84
N LEU A 56 4.73 -0.35 0.88
CA LEU A 56 4.60 -0.89 -0.47
C LEU A 56 5.96 -1.05 -1.18
N SER A 57 6.85 -0.09 -1.00
CA SER A 57 8.21 -0.17 -1.55
C SER A 57 9.00 -1.34 -0.96
N ALA A 58 8.87 -1.60 0.34
CA ALA A 58 9.47 -2.74 1.00
C ALA A 58 8.90 -4.07 0.45
N CYS A 59 7.60 -4.15 0.25
CA CYS A 59 6.97 -5.33 -0.37
C CYS A 59 7.51 -5.57 -1.79
N ARG A 60 7.67 -4.52 -2.61
CA ARG A 60 8.28 -4.65 -3.94
C ARG A 60 9.70 -5.21 -3.86
N SER A 61 10.49 -4.75 -2.90
CA SER A 61 11.87 -5.23 -2.70
C SER A 61 11.93 -6.71 -2.34
N LEU A 62 10.88 -7.27 -1.75
CA LEU A 62 10.73 -8.70 -1.48
C LEU A 62 10.15 -9.48 -2.68
N GLY A 63 9.89 -8.83 -3.81
CA GLY A 63 9.41 -9.47 -5.03
C GLY A 63 7.89 -9.49 -5.19
N TRP A 64 7.14 -8.75 -4.38
CA TRP A 64 5.70 -8.56 -4.57
C TRP A 64 5.44 -7.60 -5.72
N GLN A 65 4.55 -8.00 -6.63
CA GLN A 65 4.06 -7.15 -7.71
C GLN A 65 2.84 -6.38 -7.23
N ILE A 66 2.89 -5.06 -7.33
CA ILE A 66 1.82 -4.19 -6.83
C ILE A 66 1.00 -3.67 -8.00
N GLY A 67 -0.31 -3.83 -7.91
CA GLY A 67 -1.27 -3.36 -8.88
C GLY A 67 -2.52 -2.81 -8.22
N THR A 68 -3.41 -2.29 -9.03
CA THR A 68 -4.71 -1.74 -8.60
C THR A 68 -5.83 -2.39 -9.40
N CYS A 69 -6.89 -2.80 -8.73
CA CYS A 69 -8.14 -3.21 -9.35
C CYS A 69 -9.07 -1.99 -9.46
N ALA A 70 -9.37 -1.56 -10.67
CA ALA A 70 -10.14 -0.34 -10.89
C ALA A 70 -11.62 -0.47 -10.51
N TRP A 71 -12.20 -1.67 -10.62
CA TRP A 71 -13.62 -1.93 -10.44
C TRP A 71 -13.84 -3.19 -9.63
N ASN A 72 -14.75 -3.14 -8.65
CA ASN A 72 -15.04 -4.28 -7.78
C ASN A 72 -15.60 -5.50 -8.52
N ASP A 73 -16.37 -5.29 -9.59
CA ASP A 73 -16.91 -6.35 -10.44
C ASP A 73 -15.83 -7.09 -11.25
N GLN A 74 -14.67 -6.47 -11.45
CA GLN A 74 -13.51 -7.06 -12.11
C GLN A 74 -12.55 -7.78 -11.15
N LEU A 75 -12.79 -7.72 -9.85
CA LEU A 75 -11.88 -8.28 -8.86
C LEU A 75 -11.60 -9.76 -9.09
N LEU A 76 -12.60 -10.56 -9.38
CA LEU A 76 -12.44 -11.99 -9.60
C LEU A 76 -11.58 -12.28 -10.83
N SER A 77 -11.87 -11.63 -11.96
CA SER A 77 -11.12 -11.82 -13.20
C SER A 77 -9.67 -11.33 -13.07
N GLU A 78 -9.44 -10.21 -12.42
CA GLU A 78 -8.10 -9.68 -12.12
C GLU A 78 -7.31 -10.63 -11.21
N THR A 79 -7.95 -11.14 -10.16
CA THR A 79 -7.34 -12.09 -9.23
C THR A 79 -6.95 -13.39 -9.94
N LEU A 80 -7.83 -13.95 -10.76
CA LEU A 80 -7.55 -15.18 -11.53
C LEU A 80 -6.43 -14.96 -12.54
N SER A 81 -6.44 -13.84 -13.26
CA SER A 81 -5.38 -13.48 -14.22
C SER A 81 -4.01 -13.39 -13.55
N ARG A 82 -3.93 -12.78 -12.39
CA ARG A 82 -2.68 -12.66 -11.64
C ARG A 82 -2.24 -13.98 -11.02
N ALA A 83 -3.16 -14.79 -10.54
CA ALA A 83 -2.87 -16.13 -10.03
C ALA A 83 -2.24 -17.03 -11.09
N GLN A 84 -2.64 -16.90 -12.36
CA GLN A 84 -2.06 -17.66 -13.47
C GLN A 84 -0.56 -17.41 -13.67
N THR A 85 -0.05 -16.25 -13.28
CA THR A 85 1.39 -15.95 -13.37
C THR A 85 2.23 -16.76 -12.39
N GLY A 86 1.64 -17.30 -11.33
CA GLY A 86 2.32 -17.98 -10.24
C GLY A 86 3.21 -17.07 -9.38
N LYS A 87 3.13 -15.76 -9.58
CA LYS A 87 3.89 -14.75 -8.85
C LYS A 87 3.08 -14.22 -7.66
N ARG A 88 3.76 -13.49 -6.78
CA ARG A 88 3.17 -12.81 -5.62
C ARG A 88 2.63 -11.45 -6.03
N HIS A 89 1.38 -11.17 -5.75
CA HIS A 89 0.74 -9.91 -6.08
C HIS A 89 0.06 -9.28 -4.87
N ILE A 90 0.19 -7.97 -4.75
CA ILE A 90 -0.62 -7.12 -3.89
C ILE A 90 -1.51 -6.31 -4.81
N LEU A 91 -2.79 -6.63 -4.84
CA LEU A 91 -3.78 -5.95 -5.66
C LEU A 91 -4.60 -5.02 -4.78
N GLN A 92 -4.39 -3.72 -4.91
CA GLN A 92 -5.17 -2.73 -4.18
C GLN A 92 -6.58 -2.66 -4.74
N LEU A 93 -7.57 -2.86 -3.88
CA LEU A 93 -8.98 -2.77 -4.25
C LEU A 93 -9.38 -1.31 -4.39
N ASN A 94 -10.22 -1.05 -5.40
CA ASN A 94 -10.64 0.30 -5.67
C ASN A 94 -11.67 0.79 -4.65
N SER A 95 -11.36 1.81 -4.03
CA SER A 95 -12.17 2.82 -3.37
C SER A 95 -11.24 3.91 -2.83
N THR A 96 -10.05 3.98 -3.38
CA THR A 96 -8.91 4.65 -2.73
C THR A 96 -8.63 6.05 -3.25
N ARG A 97 -9.47 6.61 -4.12
CA ARG A 97 -9.32 8.01 -4.52
C ARG A 97 -9.34 8.96 -3.33
N ASP A 98 -10.09 8.61 -2.27
CA ASP A 98 -10.29 9.44 -1.09
C ASP A 98 -9.72 8.80 0.20
N THR A 99 -8.76 7.88 0.06
CA THR A 99 -8.17 7.19 1.22
C THR A 99 -7.26 8.11 2.02
N PHE A 100 -6.55 9.02 1.33
CA PHE A 100 -5.66 9.96 1.98
C PHE A 100 -6.13 11.39 1.73
N SER A 101 -6.01 12.22 2.78
CA SER A 101 -6.21 13.66 2.66
C SER A 101 -5.09 14.31 1.83
N THR A 102 -5.29 15.55 1.45
CA THR A 102 -4.26 16.37 0.77
C THR A 102 -3.00 16.54 1.62
N THR A 103 -3.11 16.38 2.95
CA THR A 103 -1.99 16.44 3.90
C THR A 103 -1.37 15.06 4.18
N GLY A 104 -1.81 14.00 3.48
CA GLY A 104 -1.25 12.64 3.62
C GLY A 104 -1.76 11.86 4.83
N ARG A 105 -2.84 12.29 5.47
CA ARG A 105 -3.49 11.54 6.54
C ARG A 105 -4.42 10.49 5.95
N MET A 106 -4.37 9.27 6.47
CA MET A 106 -5.30 8.21 6.08
C MET A 106 -6.69 8.50 6.66
N LEU A 107 -7.69 8.53 5.78
CA LEU A 107 -9.10 8.80 6.10
C LEU A 107 -9.93 7.51 6.18
N ARG A 108 -9.51 6.47 5.46
CA ARG A 108 -10.19 5.17 5.36
C ARG A 108 -9.17 4.05 5.27
N PRO A 109 -9.51 2.83 5.70
CA PRO A 109 -8.66 1.67 5.47
C PRO A 109 -8.48 1.39 3.97
N VAL A 110 -7.30 0.89 3.61
CA VAL A 110 -7.03 0.36 2.28
C VAL A 110 -7.24 -1.14 2.31
N ALA A 111 -7.96 -1.67 1.34
CA ALA A 111 -8.14 -3.09 1.16
C ALA A 111 -7.22 -3.61 0.04
N PHE A 112 -6.52 -4.70 0.33
CA PHE A 112 -5.70 -5.44 -0.63
C PHE A 112 -6.22 -6.85 -0.83
N SER A 113 -6.12 -7.36 -2.06
CA SER A 113 -6.09 -8.78 -2.32
C SER A 113 -4.62 -9.22 -2.42
N LEU A 114 -4.19 -10.08 -1.51
CA LEU A 114 -2.88 -10.72 -1.54
C LEU A 114 -3.01 -12.03 -2.30
N ILE A 115 -2.31 -12.18 -3.41
CA ILE A 115 -2.33 -13.36 -4.27
C ILE A 115 -0.95 -13.97 -4.27
N HIS A 116 -0.85 -15.22 -3.83
CA HIS A 116 0.44 -15.88 -3.69
C HIS A 116 0.31 -17.41 -3.73
N PRO A 117 1.41 -18.15 -3.98
CA PRO A 117 1.41 -19.60 -3.83
C PRO A 117 0.96 -20.04 -2.45
N ALA A 118 0.15 -21.08 -2.36
CA ALA A 118 -0.38 -21.59 -1.09
C ALA A 118 0.71 -22.11 -0.14
N SER A 119 1.86 -22.50 -0.69
CA SER A 119 3.03 -22.95 0.07
C SER A 119 3.82 -21.80 0.72
N LEU A 120 3.52 -20.55 0.38
CA LEU A 120 4.22 -19.39 0.90
C LEU A 120 3.48 -18.83 2.13
N GLU A 121 4.20 -18.60 3.21
CA GLU A 121 3.70 -17.76 4.29
C GLU A 121 3.78 -16.30 3.88
N SER A 122 2.65 -15.61 3.88
CA SER A 122 2.56 -14.20 3.45
C SER A 122 2.55 -13.22 4.62
N SER A 123 2.93 -13.66 5.83
CA SER A 123 3.03 -12.82 7.02
C SER A 123 3.99 -11.64 6.87
N GLU A 124 4.97 -11.75 5.96
CA GLU A 124 5.94 -10.69 5.70
C GLU A 124 5.30 -9.36 5.29
N VAL A 125 4.22 -9.39 4.49
CA VAL A 125 3.48 -8.18 4.11
C VAL A 125 2.84 -7.54 5.33
N GLU A 126 2.24 -8.36 6.18
CA GLU A 126 1.59 -7.90 7.40
C GLU A 126 2.61 -7.28 8.36
N ASP A 127 3.75 -7.93 8.55
CA ASP A 127 4.81 -7.45 9.43
C ASP A 127 5.35 -6.09 8.95
N ILE A 128 5.55 -5.92 7.63
CA ILE A 128 5.97 -4.65 7.03
C ILE A 128 4.99 -3.52 7.37
N PHE A 129 3.68 -3.75 7.21
CA PHE A 129 2.69 -2.72 7.53
C PHE A 129 2.57 -2.46 9.04
N ARG A 130 2.68 -3.50 9.88
CA ARG A 130 2.72 -3.32 11.35
C ARG A 130 3.94 -2.51 11.80
N ASP A 131 5.10 -2.77 11.21
CA ASP A 131 6.34 -2.05 11.52
C ASP A 131 6.24 -0.56 11.16
N GLU A 132 5.46 -0.22 10.14
CA GLU A 132 5.12 1.17 9.79
C GLU A 132 4.04 1.78 10.71
N GLY A 133 3.51 1.03 11.65
CA GLY A 133 2.55 1.49 12.64
C GLY A 133 1.09 1.40 12.21
N PHE A 134 0.81 0.65 11.15
CA PHE A 134 -0.57 0.34 10.76
C PHE A 134 -1.14 -0.82 11.55
N ILE A 135 -2.46 -0.84 11.67
CA ILE A 135 -3.19 -2.00 12.16
C ILE A 135 -3.87 -2.71 10.99
N LEU A 136 -4.05 -4.00 11.14
CA LEU A 136 -4.51 -4.87 10.08
C LEU A 136 -5.77 -5.61 10.50
N ALA A 137 -6.66 -5.85 9.54
CA ALA A 137 -7.78 -6.76 9.69
C ALA A 137 -7.81 -7.74 8.51
N HIS A 138 -8.08 -8.99 8.82
CA HIS A 138 -8.17 -10.06 7.83
C HIS A 138 -9.58 -10.17 7.30
N GLY A 139 -9.71 -10.22 5.99
CA GLY A 139 -10.95 -10.51 5.30
C GLY A 139 -10.99 -11.95 4.78
N ARG A 140 -11.74 -12.15 3.71
CA ARG A 140 -11.97 -13.44 3.09
C ARG A 140 -10.70 -14.05 2.50
N GLU A 141 -10.54 -15.36 2.66
CA GLU A 141 -9.52 -16.15 1.99
C GLU A 141 -10.17 -17.14 1.02
N CYS A 142 -9.58 -17.29 -0.15
CA CYS A 142 -10.05 -18.20 -1.20
C CYS A 142 -8.89 -18.97 -1.80
N SER A 143 -9.08 -20.29 -1.99
CA SER A 143 -8.17 -21.11 -2.78
C SER A 143 -8.47 -20.95 -4.27
N LEU A 144 -7.43 -20.79 -5.09
CA LEU A 144 -7.51 -20.55 -6.52
C LEU A 144 -6.91 -21.75 -7.26
N ASN A 145 -7.73 -22.80 -7.49
CA ASN A 145 -7.30 -24.11 -8.00
C ASN A 145 -7.51 -24.27 -9.51
N GLY A 146 -7.39 -23.22 -10.30
CA GLY A 146 -7.80 -23.25 -11.72
C GLY A 146 -6.69 -23.44 -12.76
N SER A 147 -5.40 -23.39 -12.40
CA SER A 147 -4.31 -23.31 -13.39
C SER A 147 -3.18 -24.33 -13.20
N GLY A 148 -3.43 -25.43 -12.50
CA GLY A 148 -2.38 -26.39 -12.15
C GLY A 148 -1.38 -25.87 -11.08
N ARG A 149 -1.61 -24.69 -10.56
CA ARG A 149 -0.85 -24.05 -9.48
C ARG A 149 -1.75 -23.86 -8.27
N ASN A 150 -1.26 -24.23 -7.11
CA ASN A 150 -1.98 -24.05 -5.86
C ASN A 150 -1.74 -22.61 -5.36
N MET A 151 -2.67 -21.71 -5.66
CA MET A 151 -2.62 -20.29 -5.29
C MET A 151 -3.68 -19.95 -4.26
N LEU A 152 -3.40 -18.96 -3.42
CA LEU A 152 -4.34 -18.37 -2.47
C LEU A 152 -4.58 -16.90 -2.82
N SER A 153 -5.79 -16.44 -2.57
CA SER A 153 -6.14 -15.03 -2.50
C SER A 153 -6.74 -14.74 -1.14
N ARG A 154 -6.26 -13.72 -0.46
CA ARG A 154 -6.83 -13.26 0.81
C ARG A 154 -6.92 -11.75 0.87
N ILE A 155 -7.95 -11.25 1.52
CA ILE A 155 -8.18 -9.84 1.71
C ILE A 155 -7.48 -9.37 2.98
N LEU A 156 -6.73 -8.29 2.87
CA LEU A 156 -6.08 -7.60 3.98
C LEU A 156 -6.53 -6.15 4.00
N HIS A 157 -7.06 -5.70 5.15
CA HIS A 157 -7.39 -4.30 5.38
C HIS A 157 -6.28 -3.65 6.20
N VAL A 158 -5.79 -2.50 5.74
CA VAL A 158 -4.72 -1.73 6.38
C VAL A 158 -5.27 -0.38 6.79
N GLY A 159 -5.15 -0.04 8.05
CA GLY A 159 -5.63 1.22 8.60
C GLY A 159 -4.87 1.64 9.86
N HIS A 160 -5.44 2.53 10.63
CA HIS A 160 -4.89 2.92 11.93
C HIS A 160 -5.99 2.95 13.01
N SER A 161 -5.57 2.99 14.27
CA SER A 161 -6.47 2.89 15.43
C SER A 161 -7.51 4.00 15.56
N GLY A 162 -7.27 5.15 14.92
CA GLY A 162 -8.19 6.28 14.92
C GLY A 162 -9.33 6.19 13.91
N LEU A 163 -9.33 5.15 13.04
CA LEU A 163 -10.40 4.96 12.05
C LEU A 163 -11.59 4.24 12.68
N PRO A 164 -12.85 4.70 12.38
CA PRO A 164 -14.05 4.02 12.85
C PRO A 164 -14.13 2.58 12.35
N LYS A 165 -14.59 1.66 13.20
CA LYS A 165 -14.73 0.23 12.82
C LYS A 165 -15.66 0.03 11.61
N ALA A 166 -16.69 0.87 11.46
CA ALA A 166 -17.61 0.82 10.33
C ALA A 166 -16.94 1.07 8.97
N GLU A 167 -15.81 1.78 8.96
CA GLU A 167 -15.05 2.09 7.74
C GLU A 167 -14.17 0.91 7.27
N TRP A 168 -13.99 -0.12 8.09
CA TRP A 168 -13.11 -1.24 7.78
C TRP A 168 -13.67 -2.20 6.73
N GLY A 169 -14.93 -2.03 6.29
CA GLY A 169 -15.54 -2.85 5.23
C GLY A 169 -15.56 -4.34 5.54
N ILE A 170 -15.41 -4.72 6.80
CA ILE A 170 -15.51 -6.10 7.24
C ILE A 170 -16.99 -6.44 7.17
N ASP A 171 -17.33 -7.23 6.17
CA ASP A 171 -18.68 -7.70 5.97
C ASP A 171 -19.05 -8.66 7.12
N HIS A 172 -19.84 -8.17 8.07
CA HIS A 172 -20.40 -8.98 9.16
C HIS A 172 -21.52 -9.90 8.68
N SER A 173 -21.80 -9.95 7.38
CA SER A 173 -22.90 -10.73 6.81
C SER A 173 -22.63 -12.23 6.65
N ASN A 174 -21.57 -12.78 7.18
CA ASN A 174 -21.29 -14.23 7.20
C ASN A 174 -21.55 -14.87 8.57
N HIS A 175 -22.70 -14.57 9.20
CA HIS A 175 -23.32 -15.40 10.20
C HIS A 175 -24.64 -15.92 9.65
N LEU A 176 -24.55 -16.90 8.76
CA LEU A 176 -25.58 -17.94 8.53
C LEU A 176 -24.87 -19.21 8.14
#